data_2c4d2b5ab5eb3c8bd4b2848f64bbdca4
#
_entry.id   2c4d2b5ab5eb3c8bd4b2848f64bbdca4
#
_cell.length_a   1.000
_cell.length_b   1.000
_cell.length_c   1.000
_cell.angle_alpha   90.00
_cell.angle_beta   90.00
_cell.angle_gamma   90.00
#
_symmetry.space_group_name_H-M   'P 1'
#
loop_
_entity.id
_entity.type
_entity.pdbx_description
1 polymer ?
#
loop_
_entity_poly.entity_id
_entity_poly.type
_entity_poly.pdbx_seq_one_letter_code
_entity_poly.pdbx_strand_id
1 'polypeptide(L)'
;MKTRSKFLVFACALGLAVVAHASDRWETLEAIHWVENPHNSTRLGAHGELGPYQFRQATWRMYSRRPFYEAINRQYSDEVAIKHYEWLKEGLAHAGIAATPYNIAMAWNAGLDAVIGHHVPSASHGYAEQVSNLTAEVKRNELASTSP
;
A
#
# COMPACT_ATOMS: atom_id res chain seq x y z
N MET A 1 -55.16 18.50 10.10
CA MET A 1 -53.85 18.84 9.55
C MET A 1 -52.87 17.70 9.84
N LYS A 2 -52.46 16.95 8.84
CA LYS A 2 -51.54 15.79 8.98
C LYS A 2 -50.14 16.22 8.57
N THR A 3 -49.25 16.34 9.54
CA THR A 3 -47.83 16.60 9.32
C THR A 3 -47.13 15.24 9.02
N ARG A 4 -46.74 15.03 7.79
CA ARG A 4 -45.96 13.84 7.39
C ARG A 4 -44.49 14.08 7.69
N SER A 5 -43.97 13.29 8.63
CA SER A 5 -42.56 13.17 8.96
C SER A 5 -41.77 12.64 7.76
N LYS A 6 -40.76 13.41 7.32
CA LYS A 6 -39.72 12.97 6.36
C LYS A 6 -38.45 12.70 7.15
N PHE A 7 -38.29 11.51 7.66
CA PHE A 7 -37.02 11.00 8.14
C PHE A 7 -36.82 9.63 7.54
N LEU A 8 -35.79 9.46 6.86
CA LEU A 8 -34.96 8.29 6.59
C LEU A 8 -34.44 8.30 5.15
N VAL A 9 -33.23 8.72 4.96
CA VAL A 9 -32.24 8.08 4.06
C VAL A 9 -30.89 8.78 4.26
N PHE A 10 -30.09 8.35 5.23
CA PHE A 10 -28.69 8.81 5.33
C PHE A 10 -27.73 7.80 6.00
N ALA A 11 -28.06 6.53 6.00
CA ALA A 11 -27.28 5.54 6.76
C ALA A 11 -26.49 4.52 5.91
N CYS A 12 -26.60 4.51 4.58
CA CYS A 12 -25.97 3.45 3.76
C CYS A 12 -24.64 3.80 3.07
N ALA A 13 -24.23 5.07 3.05
CA ALA A 13 -23.05 5.46 2.26
C ALA A 13 -21.71 5.26 2.99
N LEU A 14 -21.69 5.23 4.34
CA LEU A 14 -20.42 5.13 5.10
C LEU A 14 -19.85 3.71 5.14
N GLY A 15 -20.66 2.67 5.07
CA GLY A 15 -20.21 1.29 5.19
C GLY A 15 -19.40 0.77 3.98
N LEU A 16 -19.73 1.22 2.78
CA LEU A 16 -19.08 0.79 1.55
C LEU A 16 -17.69 1.40 1.36
N ALA A 17 -17.46 2.62 1.83
CA ALA A 17 -16.17 3.29 1.71
C ALA A 17 -15.07 2.63 2.58
N VAL A 18 -15.44 2.09 3.75
CA VAL A 18 -14.48 1.42 4.65
C VAL A 18 -14.05 0.06 4.10
N VAL A 19 -14.95 -0.67 3.46
CA VAL A 19 -14.63 -1.97 2.83
C VAL A 19 -13.72 -1.81 1.63
N ALA A 20 -13.95 -0.78 0.78
CA ALA A 20 -13.09 -0.50 -0.37
C ALA A 20 -11.64 -0.16 0.04
N HIS A 21 -11.44 0.59 1.15
CA HIS A 21 -10.08 0.94 1.61
C HIS A 21 -9.31 -0.24 2.21
N ALA A 22 -9.99 -1.22 2.80
CA ALA A 22 -9.33 -2.44 3.31
C ALA A 22 -8.86 -3.35 2.15
N SER A 23 -9.64 -3.40 1.09
CA SER A 23 -9.33 -4.13 -0.14
C SER A 23 -8.10 -3.54 -0.84
N ASP A 24 -8.07 -2.24 -1.12
CA ASP A 24 -6.98 -1.59 -1.86
C ASP A 24 -5.60 -1.71 -1.20
N ARG A 25 -5.51 -1.93 0.11
CA ARG A 25 -4.24 -2.16 0.80
C ARG A 25 -3.56 -3.43 0.35
N TRP A 26 -4.31 -4.53 0.30
CA TRP A 26 -3.72 -5.83 -0.03
C TRP A 26 -3.28 -5.88 -1.49
N GLU A 27 -4.11 -5.40 -2.39
CA GLU A 27 -3.80 -5.35 -3.82
C GLU A 27 -2.61 -4.41 -4.09
N THR A 28 -2.51 -3.30 -3.34
CA THR A 28 -1.36 -2.39 -3.44
C THR A 28 -0.07 -3.05 -2.94
N LEU A 29 -0.12 -3.77 -1.82
CA LEU A 29 1.04 -4.50 -1.30
C LEU A 29 1.46 -5.62 -2.24
N GLU A 30 0.52 -6.35 -2.83
CA GLU A 30 0.83 -7.39 -3.82
C GLU A 30 1.46 -6.78 -5.08
N ALA A 31 0.95 -5.64 -5.55
CA ALA A 31 1.55 -4.91 -6.67
C ALA A 31 2.98 -4.44 -6.36
N ILE A 32 3.22 -3.90 -5.15
CA ILE A 32 4.57 -3.52 -4.70
C ILE A 32 5.50 -4.74 -4.72
N HIS A 33 5.07 -5.87 -4.17
CA HIS A 33 5.85 -7.11 -4.21
C HIS A 33 6.25 -7.50 -5.63
N TRP A 34 5.31 -7.49 -6.58
CA TRP A 34 5.59 -7.83 -7.98
C TRP A 34 6.56 -6.86 -8.66
N VAL A 35 6.56 -5.58 -8.28
CA VAL A 35 7.52 -4.60 -8.80
C VAL A 35 8.89 -4.77 -8.16
N GLU A 36 8.95 -4.97 -6.85
CA GLU A 36 10.19 -5.03 -6.08
C GLU A 36 10.96 -6.35 -6.28
N ASN A 37 10.25 -7.46 -6.28
CA ASN A 37 10.87 -8.78 -6.33
C ASN A 37 10.04 -9.82 -7.11
N PRO A 38 9.85 -9.62 -8.44
CA PRO A 38 9.00 -10.48 -9.26
C PRO A 38 9.46 -11.94 -9.33
N HIS A 39 10.74 -12.20 -9.04
CA HIS A 39 11.33 -13.54 -9.07
C HIS A 39 11.48 -14.18 -7.68
N ASN A 40 10.96 -13.56 -6.63
CA ASN A 40 11.09 -14.03 -5.24
C ASN A 40 12.55 -14.34 -4.85
N SER A 41 13.48 -13.50 -5.28
CA SER A 41 14.90 -13.62 -4.93
C SER A 41 15.09 -13.52 -3.42
N THR A 42 15.90 -14.41 -2.87
CA THR A 42 16.29 -14.42 -1.46
C THR A 42 17.68 -13.78 -1.25
N ARG A 43 18.27 -13.19 -2.31
CA ARG A 43 19.55 -12.52 -2.25
C ARG A 43 19.37 -11.05 -1.91
N LEU A 44 20.39 -10.48 -1.27
CA LEU A 44 20.47 -9.02 -1.08
C LEU A 44 20.48 -8.31 -2.42
N GLY A 45 19.72 -7.23 -2.53
CA GLY A 45 19.77 -6.29 -3.65
C GLY A 45 21.05 -5.46 -3.63
N ALA A 46 21.24 -4.62 -4.66
CA ALA A 46 22.45 -3.83 -4.87
C ALA A 46 22.75 -2.83 -3.74
N HIS A 47 21.71 -2.41 -3.01
CA HIS A 47 21.84 -1.46 -1.89
C HIS A 47 21.51 -2.11 -0.54
N GLY A 48 21.53 -3.44 -0.46
CA GLY A 48 21.27 -4.22 0.73
C GLY A 48 19.78 -4.42 1.04
N GLU A 49 18.92 -4.32 0.03
CA GLU A 49 17.49 -4.64 0.13
C GLU A 49 17.30 -6.16 0.21
N LEU A 50 16.21 -6.61 0.88
CA LEU A 50 15.93 -8.03 1.04
C LEU A 50 14.43 -8.33 1.07
N GLY A 51 14.09 -9.49 0.51
CA GLY A 51 12.79 -10.11 0.62
C GLY A 51 11.74 -9.60 -0.39
N PRO A 52 10.48 -10.00 -0.23
CA PRO A 52 9.40 -9.71 -1.18
C PRO A 52 9.22 -8.22 -1.48
N TYR A 53 9.39 -7.38 -0.48
CA TYR A 53 9.18 -5.93 -0.57
C TYR A 53 10.48 -5.13 -0.64
N GLN A 54 11.61 -5.80 -0.83
CA GLN A 54 12.94 -5.20 -0.91
C GLN A 54 13.19 -4.18 0.23
N PHE A 55 12.89 -4.61 1.46
CA PHE A 55 13.14 -3.76 2.62
C PHE A 55 14.62 -3.51 2.85
N ARG A 56 14.96 -2.28 3.21
CA ARG A 56 16.25 -1.98 3.83
C ARG A 56 16.20 -2.33 5.31
N GLN A 57 17.36 -2.67 5.86
CA GLN A 57 17.46 -3.06 7.27
C GLN A 57 16.92 -1.98 8.23
N ALA A 58 17.08 -0.69 7.91
CA ALA A 58 16.56 0.41 8.70
C ALA A 58 15.02 0.37 8.76
N THR A 59 14.36 0.24 7.61
CA THR A 59 12.88 0.13 7.54
C THR A 59 12.38 -1.11 8.25
N TRP A 60 13.05 -2.25 8.07
CA TRP A 60 12.72 -3.48 8.77
C TRP A 60 12.70 -3.30 10.29
N ARG A 61 13.74 -2.67 10.83
CA ARG A 61 13.89 -2.43 12.28
C ARG A 61 12.88 -1.46 12.88
N MET A 62 12.24 -0.63 12.08
CA MET A 62 11.15 0.23 12.56
C MET A 62 9.94 -0.58 13.06
N TYR A 63 9.72 -1.76 12.48
CA TYR A 63 8.48 -2.53 12.67
C TYR A 63 8.68 -3.94 13.20
N SER A 64 9.92 -4.48 13.14
CA SER A 64 10.24 -5.84 13.54
C SER A 64 11.48 -5.90 14.40
N ARG A 65 11.42 -6.74 15.45
CA ARG A 65 12.58 -7.12 16.26
C ARG A 65 13.29 -8.37 15.72
N ARG A 66 12.72 -9.01 14.71
CA ARG A 66 13.33 -10.20 14.07
C ARG A 66 14.62 -9.81 13.35
N PRO A 67 15.59 -10.74 13.27
CA PRO A 67 16.79 -10.54 12.47
C PRO A 67 16.42 -10.19 11.02
N PHE A 68 17.22 -9.31 10.39
CA PHE A 68 16.88 -8.79 9.06
C PHE A 68 16.88 -9.87 7.97
N TYR A 69 17.66 -10.93 8.11
CA TYR A 69 17.65 -12.05 7.16
C TYR A 69 16.27 -12.75 7.07
N GLU A 70 15.44 -12.63 8.11
CA GLU A 70 14.06 -13.16 8.08
C GLU A 70 13.10 -12.35 7.18
N ALA A 71 13.54 -11.22 6.63
CA ALA A 71 12.78 -10.47 5.62
C ALA A 71 12.56 -11.26 4.32
N ILE A 72 13.25 -12.37 4.10
CA ILE A 72 12.95 -13.30 3.01
C ILE A 72 11.67 -14.11 3.24
N ASN A 73 11.24 -14.26 4.50
CA ASN A 73 10.00 -14.96 4.83
C ASN A 73 8.80 -14.08 4.49
N ARG A 74 7.93 -14.57 3.62
CA ARG A 74 6.76 -13.83 3.13
C ARG A 74 5.86 -13.37 4.26
N GLN A 75 5.53 -14.23 5.21
CA GLN A 75 4.64 -13.90 6.32
C GLN A 75 5.20 -12.75 7.17
N TYR A 76 6.48 -12.81 7.52
CA TYR A 76 7.11 -11.76 8.33
C TYR A 76 7.27 -10.45 7.57
N SER A 77 7.54 -10.55 6.27
CA SER A 77 7.57 -9.38 5.39
C SER A 77 6.20 -8.74 5.23
N ASP A 78 5.13 -9.51 5.11
CA ASP A 78 3.76 -9.00 5.04
C ASP A 78 3.39 -8.24 6.33
N GLU A 79 3.76 -8.76 7.52
CA GLU A 79 3.54 -8.06 8.79
C GLU A 79 4.22 -6.68 8.83
N VAL A 80 5.45 -6.58 8.32
CA VAL A 80 6.20 -5.32 8.24
C VAL A 80 5.61 -4.42 7.17
N ALA A 81 5.26 -4.97 6.01
CA ALA A 81 4.67 -4.23 4.90
C ALA A 81 3.34 -3.57 5.27
N ILE A 82 2.47 -4.29 5.99
CA ILE A 82 1.21 -3.75 6.49
C ILE A 82 1.45 -2.55 7.42
N LYS A 83 2.37 -2.67 8.37
CA LYS A 83 2.68 -1.58 9.31
C LYS A 83 3.28 -0.37 8.59
N HIS A 84 4.17 -0.60 7.62
CA HIS A 84 4.76 0.46 6.83
C HIS A 84 3.71 1.16 5.94
N TYR A 85 2.82 0.39 5.31
CA TYR A 85 1.71 0.93 4.54
C TYR A 85 0.81 1.84 5.38
N GLU A 86 0.39 1.39 6.58
CA GLU A 86 -0.48 2.19 7.45
C GLU A 86 0.23 3.47 7.92
N TRP A 87 1.52 3.41 8.23
CA TRP A 87 2.31 4.58 8.57
C TRP A 87 2.38 5.59 7.42
N LEU A 88 2.61 5.13 6.19
CA LEU A 88 2.60 6.00 5.00
C LEU A 88 1.22 6.62 4.78
N LYS A 89 0.17 5.81 4.89
CA LYS A 89 -1.22 6.26 4.75
C LYS A 89 -1.58 7.35 5.75
N GLU A 90 -1.23 7.17 7.01
CA GLU A 90 -1.45 8.18 8.06
C GLU A 90 -0.65 9.45 7.78
N GLY A 91 0.62 9.34 7.39
CA GLY A 91 1.46 10.48 7.07
C GLY A 91 0.94 11.29 5.88
N LEU A 92 0.50 10.63 4.82
CA LEU A 92 -0.15 11.28 3.67
C LEU A 92 -1.44 11.99 4.08
N ALA A 93 -2.29 11.33 4.89
CA ALA A 93 -3.54 11.91 5.38
C ALA A 93 -3.31 13.17 6.22
N HIS A 94 -2.31 13.17 7.12
CA HIS A 94 -1.93 14.34 7.90
C HIS A 94 -1.46 15.51 7.03
N ALA A 95 -0.87 15.22 5.87
CA ALA A 95 -0.45 16.22 4.90
C ALA A 95 -1.58 16.63 3.93
N GLY A 96 -2.80 16.11 4.09
CA GLY A 96 -3.93 16.38 3.19
C GLY A 96 -3.81 15.71 1.83
N ILE A 97 -2.94 14.71 1.69
CA ILE A 97 -2.72 13.96 0.45
C ILE A 97 -3.54 12.65 0.50
N ALA A 98 -4.33 12.39 -0.53
CA ALA A 98 -5.11 11.16 -0.61
C ALA A 98 -4.18 9.93 -0.66
N ALA A 99 -4.45 8.92 0.17
CA ALA A 99 -3.68 7.67 0.22
C ALA A 99 -4.10 6.70 -0.91
N THR A 100 -4.01 7.15 -2.16
CA THR A 100 -4.22 6.31 -3.34
C THR A 100 -3.08 5.31 -3.51
N PRO A 101 -3.27 4.19 -4.25
CA PRO A 101 -2.18 3.28 -4.58
C PRO A 101 -0.96 3.99 -5.17
N TYR A 102 -1.19 4.99 -6.04
CA TYR A 102 -0.13 5.82 -6.62
C TYR A 102 0.66 6.61 -5.55
N ASN A 103 -0.01 7.32 -4.65
CA ASN A 103 0.65 8.14 -3.62
C ASN A 103 1.33 7.28 -2.55
N ILE A 104 0.75 6.13 -2.20
CA ILE A 104 1.38 5.13 -1.32
C ILE A 104 2.67 4.60 -1.97
N ALA A 105 2.61 4.19 -3.24
CA ALA A 105 3.79 3.68 -3.96
C ALA A 105 4.87 4.75 -4.11
N MET A 106 4.49 6.00 -4.37
CA MET A 106 5.42 7.12 -4.41
C MET A 106 6.14 7.32 -3.09
N ALA A 107 5.39 7.31 -1.98
CA ALA A 107 5.96 7.44 -0.64
C ALA A 107 6.78 6.21 -0.22
N TRP A 108 6.40 5.02 -0.68
CA TRP A 108 7.16 3.79 -0.49
C TRP A 108 8.55 3.87 -1.12
N ASN A 109 8.63 4.34 -2.36
CA ASN A 109 9.86 4.39 -3.13
C ASN A 109 10.72 5.62 -2.82
N ALA A 110 10.12 6.82 -2.78
CA ALA A 110 10.85 8.07 -2.58
C ALA A 110 10.99 8.50 -1.11
N GLY A 111 10.18 7.92 -0.22
CA GLY A 111 10.02 8.36 1.16
C GLY A 111 8.88 9.37 1.33
N LEU A 112 8.24 9.31 2.50
CA LEU A 112 7.10 10.17 2.83
C LEU A 112 7.44 11.67 2.77
N ASP A 113 8.60 12.05 3.31
CA ASP A 113 9.04 13.45 3.35
C ASP A 113 9.25 14.03 1.95
N ALA A 114 9.70 13.23 0.98
CA ALA A 114 9.85 13.65 -0.40
C ALA A 114 8.51 13.97 -1.04
N VAL A 115 7.48 13.17 -0.74
CA VAL A 115 6.12 13.38 -1.26
C VAL A 115 5.48 14.62 -0.63
N ILE A 116 5.58 14.77 0.68
CA ILE A 116 5.04 15.93 1.40
C ILE A 116 5.75 17.22 0.99
N GLY A 117 7.07 17.16 0.80
CA GLY A 117 7.90 18.30 0.40
C GLY A 117 7.88 18.62 -1.09
N HIS A 118 7.13 17.89 -1.92
CA HIS A 118 7.04 18.07 -3.37
C HIS A 118 8.40 18.02 -4.10
N HIS A 119 9.32 17.15 -3.64
CA HIS A 119 10.65 16.97 -4.24
C HIS A 119 10.94 15.50 -4.61
N VAL A 120 9.90 14.83 -5.13
CA VAL A 120 9.98 13.43 -5.54
C VAL A 120 10.88 13.28 -6.79
N PRO A 121 11.83 12.32 -6.80
CA PRO A 121 12.61 12.02 -7.99
C PRO A 121 11.73 11.55 -9.16
N SER A 122 12.09 11.94 -10.38
CA SER A 122 11.29 11.59 -11.59
C SER A 122 11.11 10.07 -11.76
N ALA A 123 12.12 9.27 -11.40
CA ALA A 123 12.03 7.80 -11.45
C ALA A 123 10.93 7.22 -10.57
N SER A 124 10.62 7.86 -9.43
CA SER A 124 9.59 7.39 -8.50
C SER A 124 8.18 7.56 -9.06
N HIS A 125 7.96 8.47 -10.00
CA HIS A 125 6.68 8.60 -10.69
C HIS A 125 6.39 7.38 -11.56
N GLY A 126 7.37 6.89 -12.33
CA GLY A 126 7.23 5.67 -13.13
C GLY A 126 6.99 4.43 -12.26
N TYR A 127 7.67 4.33 -11.12
CA TYR A 127 7.43 3.29 -10.12
C TYR A 127 5.99 3.34 -9.60
N ALA A 128 5.50 4.54 -9.22
CA ALA A 128 4.16 4.72 -8.69
C ALA A 128 3.07 4.41 -9.72
N GLU A 129 3.28 4.76 -10.99
CA GLU A 129 2.38 4.39 -12.10
C GLU A 129 2.32 2.88 -12.28
N GLN A 130 3.46 2.20 -12.27
CA GLN A 130 3.52 0.74 -12.43
C GLN A 130 2.77 0.04 -11.29
N VAL A 131 3.01 0.42 -10.04
CA VAL A 131 2.30 -0.14 -8.88
C VAL A 131 0.79 0.14 -8.97
N SER A 132 0.40 1.37 -9.29
CA SER A 132 -1.02 1.74 -9.40
C SER A 132 -1.76 0.93 -10.47
N ASN A 133 -1.13 0.72 -11.62
CA ASN A 133 -1.70 -0.08 -12.71
C ASN A 133 -1.83 -1.56 -12.31
N LEU A 134 -0.81 -2.13 -11.69
CA LEU A 134 -0.84 -3.50 -11.18
C LEU A 134 -1.89 -3.68 -10.07
N THR A 135 -2.03 -2.72 -9.16
CA THR A 135 -3.08 -2.73 -8.14
C THR A 135 -4.47 -2.86 -8.77
N ALA A 136 -4.73 -2.08 -9.81
CA ALA A 136 -6.00 -2.15 -10.52
C ALA A 136 -6.20 -3.50 -11.25
N GLU A 137 -5.12 -4.12 -11.71
CA GLU A 137 -5.16 -5.44 -12.35
C GLU A 137 -5.44 -6.55 -11.33
N VAL A 138 -4.74 -6.57 -10.20
CA VAL A 138 -4.97 -7.53 -9.10
C VAL A 138 -6.44 -7.47 -8.66
N LYS A 139 -6.95 -6.27 -8.43
CA LYS A 139 -8.35 -6.06 -8.04
C LYS A 139 -9.35 -6.61 -9.06
N ARG A 140 -9.11 -6.39 -10.36
CA ARG A 140 -9.98 -6.94 -11.42
C ARG A 140 -9.97 -8.47 -11.43
N ASN A 141 -8.80 -9.09 -11.24
CA ASN A 141 -8.64 -10.54 -11.26
C ASN A 141 -9.34 -11.20 -10.06
N GLU A 142 -9.27 -10.58 -8.88
CA GLU A 142 -9.98 -11.03 -7.68
C GLU A 142 -11.51 -10.98 -7.88
N LEU A 143 -12.02 -9.87 -8.42
CA LEU A 143 -13.45 -9.73 -8.72
C LEU A 143 -13.92 -10.78 -9.75
N ALA A 144 -13.12 -11.06 -10.77
CA ALA A 144 -13.44 -12.07 -11.78
C ALA A 144 -13.44 -13.49 -11.18
N SER A 145 -12.57 -13.79 -10.22
CA SER A 145 -12.48 -15.10 -9.57
C SER A 145 -13.58 -15.36 -8.54
N THR A 146 -14.22 -14.30 -8.04
CA THR A 146 -15.33 -14.38 -7.05
C THR A 146 -16.71 -14.28 -7.68
N SER A 147 -16.79 -14.03 -8.99
CA SER A 147 -18.07 -14.05 -9.71
C SER A 147 -18.49 -15.48 -10.05
N PRO A 148 -19.73 -15.91 -9.68
CA PRO A 148 -20.23 -17.27 -9.91
C PRO A 148 -20.44 -17.58 -11.39
#